data_fc3eb8d4dd00c5f0c786284b601f9361
#
_entry.id   fc3eb8d4dd00c5f0c786284b601f9361
#
_cell.length_a   1.000
_cell.length_b   1.000
_cell.length_c   1.000
_cell.angle_alpha   90.00
_cell.angle_beta   90.00
_cell.angle_gamma   90.00
#
_symmetry.space_group_name_H-M   'P 1'
#
loop_
_entity.id
_entity.type
_entity.pdbx_description
1 polymer ?
#
loop_
_entity_poly.entity_id
_entity_poly.type
_entity_poly.pdbx_seq_one_letter_code
_entity_poly.pdbx_strand_id
1 'polypeptide(L)'
;ELLSLKQDLIAMTDTYEQLVTKVTGAKDNEYLDFLARRLVEAATHCVFGYLLLQSTHTDNSFLSSTQVYLRYGKAEMYKIRSFIENFSIEDLKAYRRE
;
A
#
# COMPACT_ATOMS: atom_id res chain seq x y z
N GLU A 1 -10.12 -1.52 -20.38
CA GLU A 1 -10.59 -1.67 -19.00
C GLU A 1 -9.57 -2.42 -18.14
N LEU A 2 -9.18 -3.61 -18.56
CA LEU A 2 -8.16 -4.37 -17.85
C LEU A 2 -6.82 -3.66 -17.84
N LEU A 3 -6.48 -2.98 -18.92
CA LEU A 3 -5.22 -2.23 -18.99
C LEU A 3 -5.20 -1.10 -17.96
N SER A 4 -6.31 -0.39 -17.80
CA SER A 4 -6.40 0.68 -16.81
C SER A 4 -6.24 0.13 -15.39
N LEU A 5 -6.88 -0.99 -15.09
CA LEU A 5 -6.76 -1.63 -13.78
C LEU A 5 -5.33 -2.12 -13.53
N LYS A 6 -4.69 -2.65 -14.55
CA LYS A 6 -3.29 -3.10 -14.44
C LYS A 6 -2.37 -1.92 -14.14
N GLN A 7 -2.60 -0.78 -14.79
CA GLN A 7 -1.83 0.42 -14.54
C GLN A 7 -2.02 0.92 -13.11
N ASP A 8 -3.24 0.85 -12.58
CA ASP A 8 -3.51 1.21 -11.20
C ASP A 8 -2.72 0.33 -10.24
N LEU A 9 -2.67 -0.98 -10.51
CA LEU A 9 -1.90 -1.92 -9.67
C LEU A 9 -0.41 -1.65 -9.72
N ILE A 10 0.12 -1.34 -10.90
CA ILE A 10 1.53 -1.01 -11.04
C ILE A 10 1.85 0.23 -10.20
N ALA A 11 0.99 1.24 -10.25
CA ALA A 11 1.18 2.45 -9.45
C ALA A 11 1.14 2.15 -7.95
N MET A 12 0.22 1.29 -7.51
CA MET A 12 0.13 0.88 -6.11
C MET A 12 1.41 0.15 -5.67
N THR A 13 1.92 -0.76 -6.50
CA THR A 13 3.12 -1.51 -6.20
C THR A 13 4.34 -0.59 -6.13
N ASP A 14 4.45 0.37 -7.04
CA ASP A 14 5.53 1.34 -7.03
C ASP A 14 5.48 2.17 -5.74
N THR A 15 4.30 2.59 -5.31
CA THR A 15 4.13 3.30 -4.06
C THR A 15 4.60 2.46 -2.89
N TYR A 16 4.21 1.18 -2.86
CA TYR A 16 4.62 0.26 -1.80
C TYR A 16 6.15 0.15 -1.74
N GLU A 17 6.79 -0.04 -2.89
CA GLU A 17 8.25 -0.16 -2.93
C GLU A 17 8.94 1.11 -2.43
N GLN A 18 8.42 2.27 -2.79
CA GLN A 18 8.94 3.54 -2.30
C GLN A 18 8.81 3.67 -0.79
N LEU A 19 7.69 3.23 -0.24
CA LEU A 19 7.47 3.27 1.20
C LEU A 19 8.42 2.32 1.94
N VAL A 20 8.62 1.12 1.42
CA VAL A 20 9.56 0.16 2.01
C VAL A 20 10.97 0.76 2.01
N THR A 21 11.38 1.33 0.89
CA THR A 21 12.71 1.94 0.77
C THR A 21 12.89 3.08 1.77
N LYS A 22 11.86 3.92 1.92
CA LYS A 22 11.92 5.04 2.86
C LYS A 22 12.05 4.56 4.30
N VAL A 23 11.22 3.60 4.70
CA VAL A 23 11.19 3.13 6.09
C VAL A 23 12.46 2.36 6.43
N THR A 24 12.91 1.47 5.55
CA THR A 24 14.14 0.71 5.80
C THR A 24 15.38 1.58 5.68
N GLY A 25 15.34 2.58 4.81
CA GLY A 25 16.45 3.51 4.63
C GLY A 25 16.72 4.41 5.83
N ALA A 26 15.73 4.57 6.71
CA ALA A 26 15.90 5.34 7.94
C ALA A 26 16.85 4.65 8.93
N LYS A 27 17.07 3.33 8.77
CA LYS A 27 17.99 2.53 9.58
C LYS A 27 17.72 2.64 11.08
N ASP A 28 16.44 2.68 11.45
CA ASP A 28 16.01 2.75 12.83
C ASP A 28 15.00 1.62 13.06
N ASN A 29 15.36 0.66 13.89
CA ASN A 29 14.55 -0.54 14.12
C ASN A 29 13.21 -0.22 14.76
N GLU A 30 13.17 0.76 15.67
CA GLU A 30 11.92 1.12 16.33
C GLU A 30 10.96 1.78 15.35
N TYR A 31 11.49 2.63 14.47
CA TYR A 31 10.70 3.27 13.43
C TYR A 31 10.15 2.23 12.47
N LEU A 32 11.00 1.27 12.05
CA LEU A 32 10.57 0.19 11.19
C LEU A 32 9.48 -0.66 11.86
N ASP A 33 9.68 -1.03 13.13
CA ASP A 33 8.70 -1.85 13.85
C ASP A 33 7.37 -1.12 13.99
N PHE A 34 7.41 0.17 14.27
CA PHE A 34 6.19 0.96 14.43
C PHE A 34 5.39 1.02 13.13
N LEU A 35 6.08 1.14 11.99
CA LEU A 35 5.44 1.28 10.70
C LEU A 35 5.25 -0.06 9.97
N ALA A 36 5.78 -1.16 10.52
CA ALA A 36 5.72 -2.46 9.86
C ALA A 36 4.28 -2.88 9.54
N ARG A 37 3.36 -2.63 10.45
CA ARG A 37 1.95 -2.98 10.24
C ARG A 37 1.38 -2.27 9.02
N ARG A 38 1.73 -0.99 8.84
CA ARG A 38 1.27 -0.21 7.70
C ARG A 38 1.84 -0.77 6.39
N LEU A 39 3.09 -1.20 6.42
CA LEU A 39 3.71 -1.81 5.24
C LEU A 39 3.06 -3.14 4.88
N VAL A 40 2.71 -3.94 5.90
CA VAL A 40 2.00 -5.21 5.66
C VAL A 40 0.62 -4.94 5.06
N GLU A 41 -0.10 -3.95 5.57
CA GLU A 41 -1.39 -3.57 5.00
C GLU A 41 -1.26 -3.16 3.54
N ALA A 42 -0.23 -2.37 3.22
CA ALA A 42 0.02 -1.93 1.84
C ALA A 42 0.31 -3.12 0.94
N ALA A 43 1.15 -4.05 1.39
CA ALA A 43 1.46 -5.26 0.63
C ALA A 43 0.19 -6.09 0.38
N THR A 44 -0.67 -6.20 1.38
CA THR A 44 -1.93 -6.94 1.28
C THR A 44 -2.82 -6.35 0.19
N HIS A 45 -2.95 -5.04 0.13
CA HIS A 45 -3.75 -4.40 -0.92
C HIS A 45 -3.19 -4.70 -2.30
N CYS A 46 -1.87 -4.68 -2.46
CA CYS A 46 -1.25 -4.99 -3.74
C CYS A 46 -1.51 -6.45 -4.14
N VAL A 47 -1.35 -7.39 -3.21
CA VAL A 47 -1.54 -8.81 -3.48
C VAL A 47 -3.01 -9.10 -3.84
N PHE A 48 -3.95 -8.59 -3.07
CA PHE A 48 -5.38 -8.79 -3.35
C PHE A 48 -5.76 -8.18 -4.70
N GLY A 49 -5.22 -7.02 -5.01
CA GLY A 49 -5.46 -6.39 -6.29
C GLY A 49 -5.03 -7.27 -7.45
N TYR A 50 -3.84 -7.85 -7.35
CA TYR A 50 -3.33 -8.75 -8.39
C TYR A 50 -4.17 -10.00 -8.53
N LEU A 51 -4.59 -10.58 -7.40
CA LEU A 51 -5.42 -11.78 -7.43
C LEU A 51 -6.77 -11.51 -8.10
N LEU A 52 -7.39 -10.37 -7.79
CA LEU A 52 -8.66 -9.99 -8.40
C LEU A 52 -8.50 -9.68 -9.88
N LEU A 53 -7.41 -9.02 -10.25
CA LEU A 53 -7.16 -8.72 -11.66
C LEU A 53 -6.96 -10.03 -12.45
N GLN A 54 -6.24 -10.98 -11.88
CA GLN A 54 -6.04 -12.28 -12.50
C GLN A 54 -7.37 -13.01 -12.67
N SER A 55 -8.22 -12.97 -11.65
CA SER A 55 -9.55 -13.58 -11.72
C SER A 55 -10.40 -12.92 -12.82
N THR A 56 -10.33 -11.59 -12.94
CA THR A 56 -11.07 -10.86 -13.97
C THR A 56 -10.58 -11.24 -15.37
N HIS A 57 -9.27 -11.44 -15.52
CA HIS A 57 -8.70 -11.85 -16.80
C HIS A 57 -9.25 -13.21 -17.23
N THR A 58 -9.44 -14.11 -16.29
CA THR A 58 -9.97 -15.46 -16.56
C THR A 58 -11.49 -15.44 -16.72
N ASP A 59 -12.19 -14.63 -15.91
CA ASP A 59 -13.65 -14.59 -15.88
C ASP A 59 -14.10 -13.14 -15.70
N ASN A 60 -14.63 -12.55 -16.78
CA ASN A 60 -15.00 -11.14 -16.79
C ASN A 60 -16.12 -10.78 -15.81
N SER A 61 -16.80 -11.78 -15.24
CA SER A 61 -17.84 -11.51 -14.24
C SER A 61 -17.27 -10.88 -12.97
N PHE A 62 -15.95 -10.96 -12.75
CA PHE A 62 -15.29 -10.33 -11.62
C PHE A 62 -14.93 -8.86 -11.85
N LEU A 63 -15.19 -8.32 -13.05
CA LEU A 63 -14.75 -6.97 -13.40
C LEU A 63 -15.25 -5.91 -12.42
N SER A 64 -16.55 -5.93 -12.11
CA SER A 64 -17.13 -4.95 -11.19
C SER A 64 -16.49 -5.00 -9.81
N SER A 65 -16.31 -6.20 -9.28
CA SER A 65 -15.68 -6.40 -7.97
C SER A 65 -14.26 -5.88 -7.97
N THR A 66 -13.51 -6.16 -9.05
CA THR A 66 -12.13 -5.71 -9.17
C THR A 66 -12.05 -4.20 -9.24
N GLN A 67 -12.94 -3.57 -10.00
CA GLN A 67 -12.98 -2.10 -10.11
C GLN A 67 -13.24 -1.46 -8.75
N VAL A 68 -14.21 -1.99 -8.00
CA VAL A 68 -14.55 -1.45 -6.68
C VAL A 68 -13.38 -1.65 -5.72
N TYR A 69 -12.80 -2.85 -5.70
CA TYR A 69 -11.69 -3.12 -4.80
C TYR A 69 -10.48 -2.24 -5.08
N LEU A 70 -10.12 -2.06 -6.36
CA LEU A 70 -8.96 -1.23 -6.71
C LEU A 70 -9.19 0.22 -6.35
N ARG A 71 -10.42 0.70 -6.48
CA ARG A 71 -10.75 2.06 -6.04
C ARG A 71 -10.54 2.20 -4.54
N TYR A 72 -11.01 1.22 -3.77
CA TYR A 72 -10.79 1.18 -2.33
C TYR A 72 -9.31 1.05 -1.99
N GLY A 73 -8.61 0.14 -2.67
CA GLY A 73 -7.18 -0.10 -2.43
C GLY A 73 -6.33 1.13 -2.69
N LYS A 74 -6.63 1.87 -3.76
CA LYS A 74 -5.91 3.10 -4.07
C LYS A 74 -6.09 4.13 -2.95
N ALA A 75 -7.30 4.26 -2.43
CA ALA A 75 -7.57 5.19 -1.32
C ALA A 75 -6.82 4.77 -0.06
N GLU A 76 -6.79 3.46 0.23
CA GLU A 76 -6.05 2.95 1.38
C GLU A 76 -4.54 3.14 1.22
N MET A 77 -4.01 2.93 0.01
CA MET A 77 -2.59 3.18 -0.25
C MET A 77 -2.23 4.65 -0.07
N TYR A 78 -3.11 5.54 -0.50
CA TYR A 78 -2.90 6.98 -0.32
C TYR A 78 -2.85 7.33 1.18
N LYS A 79 -3.76 6.75 1.95
CA LYS A 79 -3.83 6.97 3.39
C LYS A 79 -2.55 6.47 4.07
N ILE A 80 -2.11 5.28 3.74
CA ILE A 80 -0.89 4.69 4.31
C ILE A 80 0.33 5.54 3.93
N ARG A 81 0.42 5.92 2.67
CA ARG A 81 1.52 6.75 2.17
C ARG A 81 1.56 8.09 2.89
N SER A 82 0.41 8.73 3.04
CA SER A 82 0.31 10.02 3.70
C SER A 82 0.78 9.93 5.15
N PHE A 83 0.36 8.88 5.85
CA PHE A 83 0.76 8.68 7.23
C PHE A 83 2.28 8.50 7.33
N ILE A 84 2.85 7.62 6.51
CA ILE A 84 4.28 7.31 6.57
C ILE A 84 5.13 8.54 6.19
N GLU A 85 4.71 9.27 5.16
CA GLU A 85 5.47 10.43 4.70
C GLU A 85 5.45 11.57 5.71
N ASN A 86 4.43 11.62 6.55
CA ASN A 86 4.27 12.69 7.53
C ASN A 86 4.62 12.25 8.96
N PHE A 87 5.17 11.04 9.12
CA PHE A 87 5.55 10.54 10.43
C PHE A 87 7.06 10.31 10.45
N SER A 88 7.77 11.16 11.16
CA SER A 88 9.23 11.10 11.25
C SER A 88 9.70 10.32 12.47
N ILE A 89 11.01 10.06 12.54
CA ILE A 89 11.60 9.43 13.72
C ILE A 89 11.42 10.34 14.93
N GLU A 90 11.50 11.64 14.75
CA GLU A 90 11.27 12.60 15.83
C GLU A 90 9.83 12.52 16.34
N ASP A 91 8.87 12.33 15.46
CA ASP A 91 7.47 12.14 15.86
C ASP A 91 7.31 10.90 16.72
N LEU A 92 7.99 9.81 16.37
CA LEU A 92 7.96 8.57 17.15
C LEU A 92 8.54 8.79 18.54
N LYS A 93 9.66 9.48 18.64
CA LYS A 93 10.29 9.77 19.92
C LYS A 93 9.39 10.63 20.81
N ALA A 94 8.73 11.62 20.23
CA ALA A 94 7.80 12.47 20.95
C ALA A 94 6.60 11.66 21.47
N TYR A 95 6.06 10.78 20.64
CA TYR A 95 4.94 9.91 21.02
C TYR A 95 5.33 9.02 22.19
N ARG A 96 6.54 8.47 22.19
CA ARG A 96 6.99 7.56 23.23
C ARG A 96 7.27 8.23 24.57
N ARG A 97 7.49 9.54 24.56
CA ARG A 97 7.70 10.33 25.79
C ARG A 97 6.39 10.61 26.52
N GLU A 98 5.28 10.52 25.83
CA GLU A 98 3.97 10.70 26.41
C GLU A 98 3.53 9.45 27.17
#